data_960801fd0b05273f01bc0e5d9142514a
#
_entry.id   960801fd0b05273f01bc0e5d9142514a
#
_cell.length_a   1.000
_cell.length_b   1.000
_cell.length_c   1.000
_cell.angle_alpha   90.00
_cell.angle_beta   90.00
_cell.angle_gamma   90.00
#
_symmetry.space_group_name_H-M   'P 1'
#
loop_
_entity.id
_entity.type
_entity.pdbx_description
1 polymer ?
#
loop_
_entity_poly.entity_id
_entity_poly.type
_entity_poly.pdbx_seq_one_letter_code
_entity_poly.pdbx_strand_id
1 'polypeptide(L)'
;MFNKNSTIEISDPAVWEIIQKEGKRQEDQIELIASENYASPAVMAAQGSVLTNKYAEGYPGKRYYGGCEYVDEAETLAKERALKLFCEPVGVEMAVNVQPHSGAQANMSVFFGLLNPGDTVMGMSLAEGGHLSHGMKLNMSGKWFNVVSYGLNDKEEIDYDQVEKLAEENKPKIIIAGASAYSCLLYTSPS
;
A
#
# COMPACT_ATOMS: atom_id res chain seq x y z
N MET A 1 6.31 32.44 16.68
CA MET A 1 6.64 31.17 17.35
C MET A 1 5.33 30.44 17.62
N PHE A 2 5.19 29.17 17.21
CA PHE A 2 3.95 28.43 17.39
C PHE A 2 3.67 28.22 18.89
N ASN A 3 2.41 28.39 19.29
CA ASN A 3 1.99 28.08 20.66
C ASN A 3 1.94 26.55 20.79
N LYS A 4 2.80 25.99 21.61
CA LYS A 4 2.89 24.54 21.84
C LYS A 4 1.62 23.92 22.44
N ASN A 5 0.75 24.74 23.02
CA ASN A 5 -0.50 24.31 23.61
C ASN A 5 -1.72 24.55 22.69
N SER A 6 -1.49 24.98 21.44
CA SER A 6 -2.57 25.19 20.49
C SER A 6 -3.05 23.84 19.98
N THR A 7 -4.29 23.50 20.30
CA THR A 7 -4.98 22.32 19.78
C THR A 7 -5.68 22.65 18.46
N ILE A 8 -6.10 21.64 17.71
CA ILE A 8 -6.90 21.82 16.49
C ILE A 8 -8.20 22.55 16.84
N GLU A 9 -8.84 22.21 17.95
CA GLU A 9 -10.06 22.85 18.43
C GLU A 9 -9.95 24.36 18.57
N ILE A 10 -8.79 24.82 19.06
CA ILE A 10 -8.54 26.27 19.26
C ILE A 10 -8.10 26.94 17.95
N SER A 11 -7.26 26.23 17.16
CA SER A 11 -6.62 26.81 15.98
C SER A 11 -7.52 26.81 14.75
N ASP A 12 -8.36 25.78 14.61
CA ASP A 12 -9.27 25.56 13.50
C ASP A 12 -10.50 24.77 13.97
N PRO A 13 -11.49 25.47 14.60
CA PRO A 13 -12.70 24.81 15.09
C PRO A 13 -13.51 24.11 14.00
N ALA A 14 -13.43 24.57 12.75
CA ALA A 14 -14.16 23.96 11.63
C ALA A 14 -13.58 22.58 11.29
N VAL A 15 -12.26 22.45 11.22
CA VAL A 15 -11.59 21.16 11.03
C VAL A 15 -11.82 20.25 12.24
N TRP A 16 -11.79 20.78 13.45
CA TRP A 16 -12.09 20.02 14.65
C TRP A 16 -13.49 19.40 14.62
N GLU A 17 -14.51 20.18 14.24
CA GLU A 17 -15.88 19.67 14.10
C GLU A 17 -15.98 18.51 13.08
N ILE A 18 -15.25 18.59 11.95
CA ILE A 18 -15.20 17.53 10.94
C ILE A 18 -14.57 16.25 11.53
N ILE A 19 -13.46 16.39 12.27
CA ILE A 19 -12.79 15.25 12.93
C ILE A 19 -13.74 14.58 13.92
N GLN A 20 -14.50 15.36 14.71
CA GLN A 20 -15.46 14.79 15.66
C GLN A 20 -16.60 14.04 14.96
N LYS A 21 -17.12 14.59 13.85
CA LYS A 21 -18.15 13.93 13.06
C LYS A 21 -17.66 12.63 12.45
N GLU A 22 -16.42 12.61 11.93
CA GLU A 22 -15.82 11.42 11.37
C GLU A 22 -15.54 10.35 12.44
N GLY A 23 -15.03 10.76 13.61
CA GLY A 23 -14.88 9.85 14.75
C GLY A 23 -16.19 9.18 15.13
N LYS A 24 -17.27 9.96 15.22
CA LYS A 24 -18.61 9.43 15.50
C LYS A 24 -19.10 8.50 14.39
N ARG A 25 -18.88 8.82 13.13
CA ARG A 25 -19.22 7.94 12.00
C ARG A 25 -18.54 6.58 12.14
N GLN A 26 -17.24 6.57 12.45
CA GLN A 26 -16.47 5.34 12.61
C GLN A 26 -16.94 4.49 13.79
N GLU A 27 -17.45 5.11 14.85
CA GLU A 27 -18.03 4.39 15.99
C GLU A 27 -19.42 3.82 15.69
N ASP A 28 -20.24 4.58 14.94
CA ASP A 28 -21.65 4.25 14.73
C ASP A 28 -21.88 3.34 13.51
N GLN A 29 -20.93 3.22 12.59
CA GLN A 29 -21.10 2.51 11.32
C GLN A 29 -20.13 1.33 11.18
N ILE A 30 -20.61 0.25 10.60
CA ILE A 30 -19.80 -0.91 10.25
C ILE A 30 -19.09 -0.63 8.93
N GLU A 31 -17.76 -0.67 8.95
CA GLU A 31 -16.94 -0.53 7.75
C GLU A 31 -16.77 -1.89 7.06
N LEU A 32 -17.18 -1.98 5.79
CA LEU A 32 -17.09 -3.20 4.98
C LEU A 32 -16.08 -3.09 3.83
N ILE A 33 -15.34 -2.00 3.76
CA ILE A 33 -14.27 -1.83 2.77
C ILE A 33 -13.04 -2.59 3.26
N ALA A 34 -12.71 -3.71 2.61
CA ALA A 34 -11.65 -4.63 3.05
C ALA A 34 -10.25 -4.00 3.12
N SER A 35 -10.01 -2.92 2.39
CA SER A 35 -8.73 -2.19 2.39
C SER A 35 -8.61 -1.13 3.48
N GLU A 36 -9.67 -0.87 4.26
CA GLU A 36 -9.61 0.06 5.38
C GLU A 36 -9.15 -0.63 6.66
N ASN A 37 -8.47 0.14 7.53
CA ASN A 37 -7.98 -0.33 8.81
C ASN A 37 -8.03 0.81 9.83
N TYR A 38 -8.53 0.52 11.02
CA TYR A 38 -8.52 1.47 12.13
C TYR A 38 -7.12 1.54 12.75
N ALA A 39 -6.45 2.67 12.54
CA ALA A 39 -5.15 2.91 13.14
C ALA A 39 -5.28 3.11 14.66
N SER A 40 -4.36 2.52 15.43
CA SER A 40 -4.33 2.74 16.87
C SER A 40 -4.00 4.22 17.21
N PRO A 41 -4.43 4.73 18.36
CA PRO A 41 -4.06 6.08 18.82
C PRO A 41 -2.55 6.32 18.83
N ALA A 42 -1.73 5.29 19.13
CA ALA A 42 -0.28 5.38 19.09
C ALA A 42 0.27 5.61 17.69
N VAL A 43 -0.30 4.94 16.67
CA VAL A 43 0.08 5.15 15.27
C VAL A 43 -0.29 6.57 14.82
N MET A 44 -1.50 7.03 15.15
CA MET A 44 -1.93 8.39 14.83
C MET A 44 -1.06 9.45 15.51
N ALA A 45 -0.70 9.25 16.78
CA ALA A 45 0.18 10.15 17.53
C ALA A 45 1.60 10.18 16.94
N ALA A 46 2.13 9.04 16.50
CA ALA A 46 3.44 8.98 15.85
C ALA A 46 3.43 9.73 14.51
N GLN A 47 2.38 9.57 13.70
CA GLN A 47 2.21 10.24 12.42
C GLN A 47 2.08 11.76 12.58
N GLY A 48 1.39 12.24 13.61
CA GLY A 48 1.24 13.65 13.95
C GLY A 48 2.36 14.23 14.82
N SER A 49 3.46 13.51 15.02
CA SER A 49 4.57 13.94 15.86
C SER A 49 5.48 14.96 15.16
N VAL A 50 6.48 15.46 15.89
CA VAL A 50 7.49 16.40 15.37
C VAL A 50 8.33 15.81 14.22
N LEU A 51 8.33 14.49 14.02
CA LEU A 51 8.96 13.84 12.87
C LEU A 51 8.37 14.34 11.54
N THR A 52 7.10 14.76 11.55
CA THR A 52 6.40 15.36 10.40
C THR A 52 7.11 16.61 9.85
N ASN A 53 7.87 17.33 10.68
CA ASN A 53 8.55 18.55 10.29
C ASN A 53 9.86 18.30 9.52
N LYS A 54 10.37 17.05 9.52
CA LYS A 54 11.68 16.77 8.96
C LYS A 54 11.61 16.32 7.51
N TYR A 55 12.25 17.09 6.64
CA TYR A 55 12.51 16.71 5.25
C TYR A 55 13.74 15.78 5.19
N ALA A 56 13.54 14.54 4.76
CA ALA A 56 14.53 13.46 4.87
C ALA A 56 14.72 12.71 3.55
N GLU A 57 14.98 13.45 2.46
CA GLU A 57 15.27 12.86 1.15
C GLU A 57 16.55 12.00 1.21
N GLY A 58 16.53 10.86 0.56
CA GLY A 58 17.59 9.86 0.60
C GLY A 58 17.25 8.70 1.53
N TYR A 59 18.28 8.01 2.02
CA TYR A 59 18.16 6.84 2.90
C TYR A 59 18.93 7.03 4.20
N PRO A 60 18.66 6.26 5.26
CA PRO A 60 19.44 6.32 6.49
C PRO A 60 20.94 6.27 6.24
N GLY A 61 21.68 7.22 6.83
CA GLY A 61 23.12 7.39 6.62
C GLY A 61 23.54 7.97 5.26
N LYS A 62 22.61 8.20 4.35
CA LYS A 62 22.85 8.75 3.00
C LYS A 62 21.76 9.77 2.64
N ARG A 63 21.60 10.78 3.48
CA ARG A 63 20.63 11.86 3.28
C ARG A 63 21.24 13.01 2.49
N TYR A 64 20.40 13.71 1.74
CA TYR A 64 20.79 14.93 1.04
C TYR A 64 20.86 16.14 1.97
N TYR A 65 20.21 16.08 3.14
CA TYR A 65 20.13 17.18 4.11
C TYR A 65 20.58 16.73 5.50
N GLY A 66 21.10 17.67 6.29
CA GLY A 66 21.49 17.43 7.68
C GLY A 66 20.30 17.34 8.65
N GLY A 67 20.58 16.96 9.89
CA GLY A 67 19.58 16.88 10.96
C GLY A 67 18.64 15.67 10.84
N CYS A 68 19.11 14.59 10.25
CA CYS A 68 18.31 13.37 10.00
C CYS A 68 18.58 12.24 10.99
N GLU A 69 19.36 12.49 12.04
CA GLU A 69 19.84 11.48 12.99
C GLU A 69 18.67 10.64 13.55
N TYR A 70 17.64 11.29 14.03
CA TYR A 70 16.49 10.62 14.65
C TYR A 70 15.47 10.05 13.65
N VAL A 71 15.31 10.68 12.49
CA VAL A 71 14.46 10.07 11.44
C VAL A 71 15.14 8.86 10.83
N ASP A 72 16.47 8.81 10.80
CA ASP A 72 17.23 7.63 10.39
C ASP A 72 17.02 6.46 11.36
N GLU A 73 17.02 6.74 12.67
CA GLU A 73 16.70 5.74 13.70
C GLU A 73 15.26 5.22 13.51
N ALA A 74 14.30 6.12 13.30
CA ALA A 74 12.89 5.74 13.10
C ALA A 74 12.70 4.87 11.85
N GLU A 75 13.31 5.24 10.72
CA GLU A 75 13.24 4.48 9.47
C GLU A 75 13.94 3.12 9.61
N THR A 76 15.10 3.08 10.24
CA THR A 76 15.87 1.85 10.48
C THR A 76 15.06 0.89 11.36
N LEU A 77 14.50 1.38 12.46
CA LEU A 77 13.65 0.59 13.34
C LEU A 77 12.42 0.01 12.63
N ALA A 78 11.79 0.80 11.76
CA ALA A 78 10.65 0.34 10.96
C ALA A 78 11.05 -0.78 10.00
N LYS A 79 12.20 -0.66 9.33
CA LYS A 79 12.75 -1.69 8.44
C LYS A 79 13.07 -2.98 9.20
N GLU A 80 13.75 -2.88 10.34
CA GLU A 80 14.09 -4.03 11.18
C GLU A 80 12.84 -4.78 11.65
N ARG A 81 11.82 -4.05 12.10
CA ARG A 81 10.55 -4.65 12.53
C ARG A 81 9.80 -5.32 11.39
N ALA A 82 9.80 -4.73 10.19
CA ALA A 82 9.20 -5.35 9.01
C ALA A 82 9.94 -6.63 8.59
N LEU A 83 11.28 -6.62 8.59
CA LEU A 83 12.08 -7.82 8.35
C LEU A 83 11.77 -8.93 9.35
N LYS A 84 11.72 -8.58 10.64
CA LYS A 84 11.39 -9.54 11.70
C LYS A 84 9.99 -10.11 11.54
N LEU A 85 9.01 -9.31 11.13
CA LEU A 85 7.62 -9.74 11.00
C LEU A 85 7.38 -10.63 9.78
N PHE A 86 7.98 -10.28 8.63
CA PHE A 86 7.63 -10.88 7.34
C PHE A 86 8.69 -11.86 6.80
N CYS A 87 9.95 -11.69 7.16
CA CYS A 87 11.05 -12.43 6.55
C CYS A 87 11.62 -13.52 7.48
N GLU A 88 11.83 -13.21 8.75
CA GLU A 88 12.36 -14.19 9.71
C GLU A 88 11.49 -15.46 9.83
N PRO A 89 10.13 -15.36 9.90
CA PRO A 89 9.30 -16.55 10.06
C PRO A 89 9.37 -17.52 8.89
N VAL A 90 9.72 -17.03 7.70
CA VAL A 90 9.82 -17.85 6.47
C VAL A 90 11.27 -18.15 6.09
N GLY A 91 12.25 -17.65 6.85
CA GLY A 91 13.67 -17.92 6.61
C GLY A 91 14.22 -17.32 5.32
N VAL A 92 13.62 -16.25 4.80
CA VAL A 92 14.02 -15.60 3.55
C VAL A 92 14.80 -14.32 3.85
N GLU A 93 15.97 -14.17 3.24
CA GLU A 93 16.73 -12.92 3.27
C GLU A 93 16.16 -11.94 2.26
N MET A 94 15.63 -10.81 2.76
CA MET A 94 15.02 -9.77 1.94
C MET A 94 15.48 -8.38 2.38
N ALA A 95 15.31 -7.39 1.49
CA ALA A 95 15.41 -5.98 1.82
C ALA A 95 14.02 -5.36 1.97
N VAL A 96 13.89 -4.36 2.84
CA VAL A 96 12.65 -3.64 3.09
C VAL A 96 12.82 -2.16 2.79
N ASN A 97 11.87 -1.58 2.10
CA ASN A 97 11.72 -0.15 1.92
C ASN A 97 10.38 0.29 2.56
N VAL A 98 10.46 1.21 3.53
CA VAL A 98 9.29 1.72 4.28
C VAL A 98 8.92 3.16 3.89
N GLN A 99 9.53 3.70 2.84
CA GLN A 99 9.32 5.10 2.41
C GLN A 99 8.02 5.34 1.62
N PRO A 100 7.41 4.37 0.89
CA PRO A 100 6.16 4.63 0.20
C PRO A 100 5.09 5.17 1.15
N HIS A 101 4.43 6.27 0.75
CA HIS A 101 3.38 6.90 1.58
C HIS A 101 2.02 6.18 1.47
N SER A 102 1.88 5.25 0.52
CA SER A 102 0.63 4.51 0.27
C SER A 102 0.91 3.19 -0.42
N GLY A 103 -0.06 2.26 -0.38
CA GLY A 103 0.01 1.02 -1.15
C GLY A 103 0.15 1.25 -2.66
N ALA A 104 -0.52 2.28 -3.19
CA ALA A 104 -0.38 2.65 -4.60
C ALA A 104 1.06 3.05 -4.96
N GLN A 105 1.74 3.82 -4.10
CA GLN A 105 3.14 4.18 -4.31
C GLN A 105 4.07 2.97 -4.14
N ALA A 106 3.78 2.07 -3.20
CA ALA A 106 4.53 0.82 -3.05
C ALA A 106 4.44 -0.03 -4.31
N ASN A 107 3.24 -0.22 -4.86
CA ASN A 107 3.03 -0.91 -6.14
C ASN A 107 3.78 -0.23 -7.30
N MET A 108 3.73 1.11 -7.38
CA MET A 108 4.50 1.86 -8.38
C MET A 108 6.00 1.59 -8.27
N SER A 109 6.53 1.56 -7.05
CA SER A 109 7.97 1.31 -6.82
C SER A 109 8.39 -0.07 -7.35
N VAL A 110 7.54 -1.10 -7.15
CA VAL A 110 7.76 -2.43 -7.72
C VAL A 110 7.70 -2.40 -9.25
N PHE A 111 6.70 -1.75 -9.82
CA PHE A 111 6.57 -1.64 -11.27
C PHE A 111 7.77 -0.94 -11.89
N PHE A 112 8.21 0.19 -11.34
CA PHE A 112 9.40 0.89 -11.84
C PHE A 112 10.70 0.11 -11.67
N GLY A 113 10.79 -0.71 -10.64
CA GLY A 113 11.97 -1.55 -10.41
C GLY A 113 12.07 -2.74 -11.36
N LEU A 114 10.94 -3.27 -11.83
CA LEU A 114 10.89 -4.53 -12.58
C LEU A 114 10.42 -4.39 -14.02
N LEU A 115 9.78 -3.27 -14.41
CA LEU A 115 9.12 -3.10 -15.69
C LEU A 115 9.60 -1.86 -16.43
N ASN A 116 9.48 -1.92 -17.76
CA ASN A 116 9.55 -0.77 -18.64
C ASN A 116 8.15 -0.41 -19.16
N PRO A 117 7.89 0.85 -19.56
CA PRO A 117 6.66 1.21 -20.25
C PRO A 117 6.41 0.31 -21.46
N GLY A 118 5.19 -0.21 -21.58
CA GLY A 118 4.81 -1.15 -22.63
C GLY A 118 5.01 -2.64 -22.29
N ASP A 119 5.64 -2.96 -21.17
CA ASP A 119 5.71 -4.36 -20.70
C ASP A 119 4.32 -4.88 -20.35
N THR A 120 4.14 -6.19 -20.46
CA THR A 120 2.88 -6.85 -20.13
C THR A 120 2.82 -7.19 -18.65
N VAL A 121 1.71 -6.82 -18.02
CA VAL A 121 1.36 -7.17 -16.64
C VAL A 121 0.01 -7.89 -16.61
N MET A 122 -0.17 -8.81 -15.68
CA MET A 122 -1.42 -9.53 -15.51
C MET A 122 -1.93 -9.35 -14.09
N GLY A 123 -3.25 -9.17 -13.92
CA GLY A 123 -3.89 -9.00 -12.62
C GLY A 123 -5.37 -9.26 -12.69
N MET A 124 -5.99 -9.42 -11.52
CA MET A 124 -7.44 -9.62 -11.43
C MET A 124 -8.18 -8.39 -11.98
N SER A 125 -9.24 -8.63 -12.75
CA SER A 125 -10.10 -7.57 -13.29
C SER A 125 -10.75 -6.77 -12.16
N LEU A 126 -10.92 -5.46 -12.39
CA LEU A 126 -11.58 -4.58 -11.41
C LEU A 126 -13.04 -5.02 -11.15
N ALA A 127 -13.74 -5.49 -12.18
CA ALA A 127 -15.12 -5.93 -12.09
C ALA A 127 -15.28 -7.17 -11.18
N GLU A 128 -14.20 -7.92 -10.99
CA GLU A 128 -14.18 -9.16 -10.20
C GLU A 128 -13.46 -9.00 -8.85
N GLY A 129 -13.25 -7.77 -8.43
CA GLY A 129 -12.67 -7.44 -7.14
C GLY A 129 -11.19 -7.05 -7.15
N GLY A 130 -10.55 -6.91 -8.32
CA GLY A 130 -9.19 -6.41 -8.44
C GLY A 130 -9.03 -4.97 -7.95
N HIS A 131 -7.80 -4.57 -7.67
CA HIS A 131 -7.48 -3.20 -7.25
C HIS A 131 -7.25 -2.29 -8.47
N LEU A 132 -7.47 -0.97 -8.30
CA LEU A 132 -7.21 0.03 -9.35
C LEU A 132 -5.77 -0.04 -9.90
N SER A 133 -4.79 -0.32 -9.04
CA SER A 133 -3.38 -0.44 -9.45
C SER A 133 -3.04 -1.73 -10.19
N HIS A 134 -4.02 -2.65 -10.38
CA HIS A 134 -3.86 -3.87 -11.16
C HIS A 134 -4.09 -3.68 -12.66
N GLY A 135 -3.97 -2.47 -13.16
CA GLY A 135 -4.05 -2.19 -14.59
C GLY A 135 -5.32 -1.50 -15.05
N MET A 136 -6.09 -0.88 -14.15
CA MET A 136 -7.25 -0.10 -14.55
C MET A 136 -6.82 1.05 -15.49
N LYS A 137 -7.55 1.24 -16.60
CA LYS A 137 -7.17 2.13 -17.71
C LYS A 137 -6.86 3.58 -17.32
N LEU A 138 -7.50 4.10 -16.28
CA LEU A 138 -7.24 5.47 -15.79
C LEU A 138 -6.10 5.53 -14.77
N ASN A 139 -5.69 4.39 -14.22
CA ASN A 139 -4.54 4.29 -13.33
C ASN A 139 -3.23 4.32 -14.12
N MET A 140 -2.13 4.68 -13.46
CA MET A 140 -0.80 4.66 -14.05
C MET A 140 -0.47 3.29 -14.66
N SER A 141 -0.79 2.21 -13.96
CA SER A 141 -0.53 0.84 -14.41
C SER A 141 -1.24 0.51 -15.74
N GLY A 142 -2.47 0.97 -15.92
CA GLY A 142 -3.21 0.79 -17.17
C GLY A 142 -2.81 1.72 -18.31
N LYS A 143 -2.12 2.83 -18.00
CA LYS A 143 -1.63 3.79 -19.00
C LYS A 143 -0.24 3.43 -19.54
N TRP A 144 0.58 2.81 -18.71
CA TRP A 144 1.99 2.57 -19.04
C TRP A 144 2.29 1.14 -19.47
N PHE A 145 1.45 0.19 -19.08
CA PHE A 145 1.67 -1.23 -19.33
C PHE A 145 0.58 -1.84 -20.22
N ASN A 146 0.91 -2.93 -20.90
CA ASN A 146 -0.05 -3.78 -21.55
C ASN A 146 -0.70 -4.67 -20.49
N VAL A 147 -1.98 -4.45 -20.25
CA VAL A 147 -2.69 -5.13 -19.17
C VAL A 147 -3.49 -6.30 -19.69
N VAL A 148 -3.26 -7.47 -19.12
CA VAL A 148 -4.06 -8.68 -19.30
C VAL A 148 -4.79 -8.95 -17.99
N SER A 149 -6.12 -9.05 -18.06
CA SER A 149 -6.92 -9.30 -16.85
C SER A 149 -7.42 -10.74 -16.82
N TYR A 150 -7.29 -11.38 -15.66
CA TYR A 150 -7.96 -12.64 -15.39
C TYR A 150 -9.22 -12.43 -14.55
N GLY A 151 -10.14 -13.39 -14.61
CA GLY A 151 -11.43 -13.32 -13.96
C GLY A 151 -11.70 -14.51 -13.05
N LEU A 152 -13.00 -14.68 -12.77
CA LEU A 152 -13.54 -15.77 -11.97
C LEU A 152 -14.21 -16.81 -12.88
N ASN A 153 -14.30 -18.04 -12.39
CA ASN A 153 -15.08 -19.11 -13.00
C ASN A 153 -16.56 -19.01 -12.58
N ASP A 154 -17.40 -19.93 -13.08
CA ASP A 154 -18.85 -20.00 -12.78
C ASP A 154 -19.16 -20.23 -11.29
N LYS A 155 -18.16 -20.57 -10.47
CA LYS A 155 -18.29 -20.75 -9.02
C LYS A 155 -17.83 -19.54 -8.23
N GLU A 156 -17.53 -18.42 -8.91
CA GLU A 156 -16.97 -17.21 -8.32
C GLU A 156 -15.58 -17.42 -7.67
N GLU A 157 -14.84 -18.43 -8.13
CA GLU A 157 -13.46 -18.68 -7.75
C GLU A 157 -12.50 -18.21 -8.85
N ILE A 158 -11.25 -17.89 -8.50
CA ILE A 158 -10.23 -17.54 -9.51
C ILE A 158 -10.14 -18.68 -10.54
N ASP A 159 -10.29 -18.32 -11.81
CA ASP A 159 -10.14 -19.25 -12.92
C ASP A 159 -8.65 -19.48 -13.23
N TYR A 160 -8.06 -20.45 -12.52
CA TYR A 160 -6.65 -20.77 -12.68
C TYR A 160 -6.28 -21.29 -14.06
N ASP A 161 -7.21 -21.98 -14.74
CA ASP A 161 -6.98 -22.45 -16.12
C ASP A 161 -6.90 -21.24 -17.07
N GLN A 162 -7.74 -20.24 -16.87
CA GLN A 162 -7.66 -18.97 -17.59
C GLN A 162 -6.37 -18.22 -17.28
N VAL A 163 -5.95 -18.18 -16.00
CA VAL A 163 -4.69 -17.54 -15.59
C VAL A 163 -3.52 -18.17 -16.31
N GLU A 164 -3.41 -19.50 -16.31
CA GLU A 164 -2.32 -20.24 -16.98
C GLU A 164 -2.31 -19.94 -18.49
N LYS A 165 -3.45 -20.11 -19.15
CA LYS A 165 -3.60 -19.83 -20.58
C LYS A 165 -3.20 -18.41 -20.94
N LEU A 166 -3.70 -17.40 -20.22
CA LEU A 166 -3.38 -16.00 -20.46
C LEU A 166 -1.90 -15.69 -20.21
N ALA A 167 -1.29 -16.33 -19.21
CA ALA A 167 0.12 -16.19 -18.91
C ALA A 167 1.00 -16.77 -20.03
N GLU A 168 0.63 -17.93 -20.57
CA GLU A 168 1.35 -18.55 -21.70
C GLU A 168 1.24 -17.73 -23.00
N GLU A 169 0.04 -17.24 -23.29
CA GLU A 169 -0.22 -16.46 -24.50
C GLU A 169 0.45 -15.07 -24.48
N ASN A 170 0.38 -14.38 -23.33
CA ASN A 170 0.79 -12.98 -23.20
C ASN A 170 2.16 -12.78 -22.56
N LYS A 171 2.70 -13.80 -21.90
CA LYS A 171 4.01 -13.80 -21.21
C LYS A 171 4.24 -12.56 -20.36
N PRO A 172 3.35 -12.30 -19.39
CA PRO A 172 3.48 -11.13 -18.54
C PRO A 172 4.78 -11.19 -17.73
N LYS A 173 5.43 -10.05 -17.51
CA LYS A 173 6.60 -9.96 -16.66
C LYS A 173 6.24 -10.00 -15.18
N ILE A 174 5.03 -9.59 -14.84
CA ILE A 174 4.49 -9.63 -13.47
C ILE A 174 3.05 -10.14 -13.54
N ILE A 175 2.72 -11.04 -12.62
CA ILE A 175 1.36 -11.44 -12.29
C ILE A 175 1.06 -10.90 -10.89
N ILE A 176 0.03 -10.07 -10.77
CA ILE A 176 -0.39 -9.50 -9.49
C ILE A 176 -1.39 -10.46 -8.86
N ALA A 177 -0.99 -11.08 -7.76
CA ALA A 177 -1.83 -11.97 -6.97
C ALA A 177 -2.38 -11.19 -5.75
N GLY A 178 -3.67 -10.93 -5.75
CA GLY A 178 -4.36 -10.20 -4.70
C GLY A 178 -5.56 -9.44 -5.22
N ALA A 179 -6.40 -9.00 -4.30
CA ALA A 179 -7.64 -8.31 -4.63
C ALA A 179 -8.04 -7.33 -3.52
N SER A 180 -8.89 -6.35 -3.84
CA SER A 180 -9.51 -5.45 -2.87
C SER A 180 -10.84 -5.97 -2.36
N ALA A 181 -11.59 -6.70 -3.18
CA ALA A 181 -12.96 -7.11 -2.91
C ALA A 181 -13.25 -8.57 -3.33
N TYR A 182 -12.28 -9.46 -3.16
CA TYR A 182 -12.43 -10.90 -3.36
C TYR A 182 -12.39 -11.59 -2.01
N SER A 183 -13.50 -12.23 -1.62
CA SER A 183 -13.70 -12.79 -0.28
C SER A 183 -13.23 -14.23 -0.12
N CYS A 184 -12.83 -14.90 -1.19
CA CYS A 184 -12.31 -16.26 -1.13
C CYS A 184 -10.84 -16.27 -0.68
N LEU A 185 -10.47 -17.29 0.10
CA LEU A 185 -9.10 -17.44 0.58
C LEU A 185 -8.22 -18.08 -0.49
N LEU A 186 -7.05 -17.49 -0.71
CA LEU A 186 -6.05 -17.99 -1.66
C LEU A 186 -5.15 -19.06 -0.99
N TYR A 187 -5.74 -20.15 -0.50
CA TYR A 187 -4.99 -21.21 0.18
C TYR A 187 -3.99 -21.94 -0.71
N THR A 188 -4.26 -21.97 -1.99
CA THR A 188 -3.55 -22.82 -2.94
C THR A 188 -2.53 -22.07 -3.76
N SER A 189 -2.41 -20.76 -3.56
CA SER A 189 -1.32 -20.01 -4.17
C SER A 189 -0.03 -20.37 -3.47
N PRO A 190 0.93 -21.03 -4.11
CA PRO A 190 2.26 -21.18 -3.55
C PRO A 190 2.87 -19.80 -3.39
N SER A 191 3.03 -19.38 -2.16
CA SER A 191 3.75 -18.14 -1.79
C SER A 191 5.24 -18.35 -1.87
#